data_8110caf71cb5418982945b2c04a17bf9
#
_entry.id   8110caf71cb5418982945b2c04a17bf9
#
_cell.length_a   1.000
_cell.length_b   1.000
_cell.length_c   1.000
_cell.angle_alpha   90.00
_cell.angle_beta   90.00
_cell.angle_gamma   90.00
#
_symmetry.space_group_name_H-M   'P 1'
#
loop_
_entity.id
_entity.type
_entity.pdbx_description
1 polymer ?
#
loop_
_entity_poly.entity_id
_entity_poly.type
_entity_poly.pdbx_seq_one_letter_code
_entity_poly.pdbx_strand_id
1 'polypeptide(L)'
;FRSTFYKTENGQRKYYDVSTKTYKAIPGEGTFILLEHLDEKVVWNNSACKLYDIGDGVVALRWNTKMNSIGGEVLEAVQKSVAIAEEKFNGLVIANGGANFSAGANVGLIFMFAAEQEYDELDMAVRQFQNTTMRLRYSSVPVVVAPHGMTLGGGCEMCLHADAVQAAAESYIGLVELGVGLIPGGGGTKEMVVRASDRNIKEDIELNYLQQLFINIGTAKVSTSAHEAYELSILRKG
;
A
#
# COMPACT_ATOMS: atom_id res chain seq x y z
N PHE A 1 40.53 13.90 -4.58
CA PHE A 1 39.17 14.36 -4.89
C PHE A 1 38.22 13.22 -4.53
N ARG A 2 37.24 13.45 -3.65
CA ARG A 2 36.19 12.48 -3.30
C ARG A 2 35.02 12.66 -4.27
N SER A 3 34.49 11.54 -4.77
CA SER A 3 33.48 11.55 -5.83
C SER A 3 32.08 11.96 -5.36
N THR A 4 31.80 11.89 -4.05
CA THR A 4 30.46 12.18 -3.50
C THR A 4 30.52 12.93 -2.17
N PHE A 5 29.61 13.88 -1.99
CA PHE A 5 29.41 14.60 -0.74
C PHE A 5 28.66 13.76 0.30
N TYR A 6 27.80 12.88 -0.15
CA TYR A 6 27.05 11.92 0.70
C TYR A 6 27.49 10.49 0.41
N LYS A 7 27.47 9.63 1.43
CA LYS A 7 27.61 8.17 1.30
C LYS A 7 26.62 7.47 2.23
N THR A 8 26.19 6.28 1.85
CA THR A 8 25.46 5.36 2.75
C THR A 8 26.43 4.30 3.25
N GLU A 9 26.39 4.02 4.55
CA GLU A 9 27.22 3.02 5.22
C GLU A 9 26.44 2.42 6.38
N ASN A 10 26.27 1.10 6.40
CA ASN A 10 25.46 0.37 7.39
C ASN A 10 24.02 0.89 7.48
N GLY A 11 23.38 1.22 6.34
CA GLY A 11 22.02 1.76 6.32
C GLY A 11 21.88 3.22 6.76
N GLN A 12 22.97 3.88 7.17
CA GLN A 12 22.96 5.29 7.55
C GLN A 12 23.59 6.16 6.45
N ARG A 13 22.90 7.22 6.08
CA ARG A 13 23.43 8.25 5.20
C ARG A 13 24.33 9.20 5.98
N LYS A 14 25.49 9.49 5.42
CA LYS A 14 26.51 10.36 6.01
C LYS A 14 26.84 11.49 5.04
N TYR A 15 27.10 12.68 5.56
CA TYR A 15 27.62 13.80 4.78
C TYR A 15 29.13 13.99 5.05
N TYR A 16 29.84 14.50 4.07
CA TYR A 16 31.23 14.85 4.25
C TYR A 16 31.37 16.24 4.90
N ASP A 17 31.87 16.25 6.14
CA ASP A 17 32.19 17.51 6.86
C ASP A 17 33.54 18.02 6.37
N VAL A 18 33.51 19.16 5.69
CA VAL A 18 34.70 19.79 5.09
C VAL A 18 35.68 20.26 6.16
N SER A 19 35.22 20.68 7.34
CA SER A 19 36.04 21.19 8.41
C SER A 19 36.85 20.09 9.10
N THR A 20 36.23 18.94 9.36
CA THR A 20 36.88 17.79 10.00
C THR A 20 37.45 16.79 8.98
N LYS A 21 37.15 16.97 7.67
CA LYS A 21 37.55 16.06 6.58
C LYS A 21 37.11 14.62 6.79
N THR A 22 36.01 14.41 7.48
CA THR A 22 35.43 13.08 7.78
C THR A 22 33.96 13.01 7.38
N TYR A 23 33.44 11.77 7.25
CA TYR A 23 32.01 11.57 7.09
C TYR A 23 31.33 11.55 8.45
N LYS A 24 30.28 12.35 8.62
CA LYS A 24 29.44 12.41 9.82
C LYS A 24 28.03 11.95 9.49
N ALA A 25 27.34 11.35 10.47
CA ALA A 25 25.92 11.01 10.36
C ALA A 25 25.07 12.28 10.18
N ILE A 26 24.04 12.21 9.35
CA ILE A 26 23.08 13.31 9.21
C ILE A 26 22.23 13.36 10.49
N PRO A 27 22.16 14.49 11.21
CA PRO A 27 21.37 14.58 12.43
C PRO A 27 19.89 14.25 12.17
N GLY A 28 19.31 13.38 13.03
CA GLY A 28 17.90 13.00 12.95
C GLY A 28 17.58 11.85 11.98
N GLU A 29 18.51 11.43 11.11
CA GLU A 29 18.24 10.35 10.13
C GLU A 29 18.03 8.96 10.80
N GLY A 30 18.50 8.77 12.02
CA GLY A 30 18.28 7.54 12.80
C GLY A 30 16.88 7.41 13.42
N THR A 31 16.00 8.41 13.24
CA THR A 31 14.63 8.38 13.80
C THR A 31 13.59 7.77 12.87
N PHE A 32 13.96 7.46 11.62
CA PHE A 32 13.10 6.86 10.61
C PHE A 32 13.87 5.89 9.71
N ILE A 33 13.18 4.96 9.10
CA ILE A 33 13.73 3.95 8.20
C ILE A 33 13.54 4.41 6.76
N LEU A 34 14.65 4.49 6.00
CA LEU A 34 14.63 4.70 4.55
C LEU A 34 14.91 3.37 3.85
N LEU A 35 13.87 2.76 3.27
CA LEU A 35 13.97 1.44 2.62
C LEU A 35 14.99 1.42 1.49
N GLU A 36 15.15 2.52 0.74
CA GLU A 36 16.18 2.64 -0.31
C GLU A 36 17.63 2.57 0.19
N HIS A 37 17.85 2.68 1.49
CA HIS A 37 19.19 2.56 2.08
C HIS A 37 19.48 1.17 2.64
N LEU A 38 18.53 0.23 2.54
CA LEU A 38 18.60 -1.11 3.10
C LEU A 38 18.90 -2.20 2.06
N ASP A 39 19.57 -1.90 0.95
CA ASP A 39 19.85 -2.90 -0.10
C ASP A 39 20.60 -4.14 0.42
N GLU A 40 21.41 -4.01 1.46
CA GLU A 40 22.10 -5.12 2.12
C GLU A 40 21.16 -6.02 2.96
N LYS A 41 19.92 -5.56 3.21
CA LYS A 41 18.90 -6.26 4.03
C LYS A 41 17.75 -6.79 3.19
N VAL A 42 17.92 -6.91 1.90
CA VAL A 42 16.90 -7.50 1.02
C VAL A 42 16.82 -9.00 1.25
N VAL A 43 15.67 -9.50 1.68
CA VAL A 43 15.41 -10.93 1.92
C VAL A 43 14.76 -11.62 0.73
N TRP A 44 14.09 -10.85 -0.14
CA TRP A 44 13.51 -11.33 -1.39
C TRP A 44 13.26 -10.15 -2.36
N ASN A 45 13.30 -10.42 -3.66
CA ASN A 45 12.95 -9.45 -4.68
C ASN A 45 12.49 -10.10 -5.99
N ASN A 46 11.78 -9.32 -6.82
CA ASN A 46 11.57 -9.55 -8.24
C ASN A 46 11.95 -8.28 -9.03
N SER A 47 11.53 -8.20 -10.30
CA SER A 47 11.83 -7.05 -11.18
C SER A 47 11.27 -5.71 -10.67
N ALA A 48 10.13 -5.73 -9.97
CA ALA A 48 9.39 -4.54 -9.54
C ALA A 48 9.45 -4.28 -8.03
N CYS A 49 9.75 -5.29 -7.22
CA CYS A 49 9.54 -5.27 -5.77
C CYS A 49 10.77 -5.72 -5.00
N LYS A 50 10.95 -5.20 -3.79
CA LYS A 50 11.93 -5.67 -2.81
C LYS A 50 11.26 -5.83 -1.45
N LEU A 51 11.61 -6.92 -0.75
CA LEU A 51 11.25 -7.19 0.64
C LEU A 51 12.49 -7.03 1.50
N TYR A 52 12.43 -6.16 2.48
CA TYR A 52 13.57 -5.81 3.36
C TYR A 52 13.32 -6.31 4.78
N ASP A 53 14.34 -6.83 5.44
CA ASP A 53 14.35 -6.99 6.89
C ASP A 53 14.62 -5.61 7.53
N ILE A 54 13.63 -5.07 8.23
CA ILE A 54 13.72 -3.76 8.89
C ILE A 54 14.08 -3.86 10.38
N GLY A 55 14.36 -5.06 10.88
CA GLY A 55 14.66 -5.35 12.28
C GLY A 55 13.42 -5.77 13.08
N ASP A 56 13.63 -6.12 14.34
CA ASP A 56 12.61 -6.53 15.32
C ASP A 56 11.68 -7.68 14.85
N GLY A 57 12.15 -8.48 13.89
CA GLY A 57 11.37 -9.55 13.29
C GLY A 57 10.30 -9.06 12.32
N VAL A 58 10.45 -7.87 11.76
CA VAL A 58 9.50 -7.28 10.80
C VAL A 58 10.14 -7.13 9.43
N VAL A 59 9.38 -7.47 8.39
CA VAL A 59 9.78 -7.20 7.01
C VAL A 59 8.94 -6.08 6.39
N ALA A 60 9.55 -5.35 5.45
CA ALA A 60 8.88 -4.28 4.71
C ALA A 60 8.92 -4.54 3.21
N LEU A 61 7.75 -4.61 2.58
CA LEU A 61 7.60 -4.71 1.13
C LEU A 61 7.52 -3.32 0.52
N ARG A 62 8.32 -3.09 -0.53
CA ARG A 62 8.27 -1.91 -1.39
C ARG A 62 8.25 -2.33 -2.85
N TRP A 63 7.47 -1.62 -3.67
CA TRP A 63 7.57 -1.72 -5.14
C TRP A 63 7.93 -0.37 -5.76
N ASN A 64 8.47 -0.42 -6.97
CA ASN A 64 8.93 0.75 -7.72
C ASN A 64 8.49 0.61 -9.19
N THR A 65 7.19 0.66 -9.40
CA THR A 65 6.58 0.70 -10.73
C THR A 65 6.25 2.14 -11.10
N LYS A 66 5.89 2.40 -12.36
CA LYS A 66 5.44 3.74 -12.77
C LYS A 66 4.22 4.15 -11.94
N MET A 67 4.30 5.29 -11.24
CA MET A 67 3.27 5.78 -10.30
C MET A 67 2.92 4.78 -9.17
N ASN A 68 3.81 3.87 -8.87
CA ASN A 68 3.56 2.76 -7.94
C ASN A 68 2.28 1.97 -8.27
N SER A 69 1.98 1.80 -9.57
CA SER A 69 0.82 1.02 -10.01
C SER A 69 0.99 -0.46 -9.67
N ILE A 70 -0.15 -1.11 -9.40
CA ILE A 70 -0.22 -2.51 -8.99
C ILE A 70 -0.52 -3.37 -10.21
N GLY A 71 0.45 -4.18 -10.62
CA GLY A 71 0.35 -5.19 -11.67
C GLY A 71 0.62 -6.59 -11.11
N GLY A 72 0.68 -7.60 -11.99
CA GLY A 72 0.88 -9.01 -11.62
C GLY A 72 2.12 -9.24 -10.75
N GLU A 73 3.25 -8.59 -11.07
CA GLU A 73 4.50 -8.71 -10.30
C GLU A 73 4.38 -8.16 -8.87
N VAL A 74 3.59 -7.09 -8.68
CA VAL A 74 3.32 -6.54 -7.34
C VAL A 74 2.39 -7.47 -6.56
N LEU A 75 1.35 -8.01 -7.20
CA LEU A 75 0.44 -8.97 -6.56
C LEU A 75 1.18 -10.26 -6.13
N GLU A 76 2.05 -10.78 -6.99
CA GLU A 76 2.93 -11.90 -6.64
C GLU A 76 3.83 -11.57 -5.44
N ALA A 77 4.45 -10.38 -5.46
CA ALA A 77 5.32 -9.94 -4.39
C ALA A 77 4.59 -9.82 -3.05
N VAL A 78 3.36 -9.31 -3.05
CA VAL A 78 2.53 -9.22 -1.83
C VAL A 78 2.27 -10.62 -1.28
N GLN A 79 1.81 -11.57 -2.11
CA GLN A 79 1.54 -12.96 -1.69
C GLN A 79 2.81 -13.64 -1.15
N LYS A 80 3.94 -13.46 -1.85
CA LYS A 80 5.23 -14.01 -1.45
C LYS A 80 5.73 -13.40 -0.15
N SER A 81 5.56 -12.10 0.03
CA SER A 81 5.95 -11.40 1.26
C SER A 81 5.17 -11.86 2.48
N VAL A 82 3.86 -12.08 2.34
CA VAL A 82 3.04 -12.68 3.41
C VAL A 82 3.56 -14.08 3.76
N ALA A 83 3.81 -14.93 2.76
CA ALA A 83 4.32 -16.28 3.01
C ALA A 83 5.68 -16.29 3.72
N ILE A 84 6.60 -15.39 3.32
CA ILE A 84 7.91 -15.25 3.99
C ILE A 84 7.75 -14.71 5.41
N ALA A 85 6.86 -13.74 5.60
CA ALA A 85 6.60 -13.19 6.92
C ALA A 85 6.05 -14.24 7.89
N GLU A 86 5.09 -15.05 7.45
CA GLU A 86 4.52 -16.15 8.24
C GLU A 86 5.53 -17.25 8.59
N GLU A 87 6.51 -17.50 7.71
CA GLU A 87 7.52 -18.54 7.93
C GLU A 87 8.64 -18.09 8.87
N LYS A 88 9.06 -16.81 8.82
CA LYS A 88 10.35 -16.37 9.37
C LYS A 88 10.30 -15.07 10.17
N PHE A 89 9.18 -14.35 10.16
CA PHE A 89 9.07 -13.03 10.79
C PHE A 89 7.79 -12.92 11.63
N ASN A 90 7.63 -11.80 12.33
CA ASN A 90 6.50 -11.56 13.21
C ASN A 90 5.46 -10.59 12.60
N GLY A 91 5.78 -9.98 11.46
CA GLY A 91 4.88 -9.03 10.80
C GLY A 91 5.40 -8.51 9.48
N LEU A 92 4.48 -7.95 8.69
CA LEU A 92 4.73 -7.36 7.39
C LEU A 92 4.28 -5.90 7.37
N VAL A 93 5.13 -5.00 6.91
CA VAL A 93 4.77 -3.63 6.55
C VAL A 93 4.75 -3.50 5.03
N ILE A 94 3.72 -2.85 4.48
CA ILE A 94 3.67 -2.47 3.07
C ILE A 94 3.84 -0.96 3.00
N ALA A 95 4.96 -0.52 2.41
CA ALA A 95 5.31 0.89 2.31
C ALA A 95 6.02 1.17 0.97
N ASN A 96 5.74 2.31 0.38
CA ASN A 96 6.38 2.71 -0.86
C ASN A 96 7.19 4.01 -0.68
N GLY A 97 8.10 4.24 -1.61
CA GLY A 97 8.81 5.50 -1.73
C GLY A 97 8.18 6.44 -2.77
N GLY A 98 8.77 7.64 -2.90
CA GLY A 98 8.31 8.65 -3.85
C GLY A 98 7.20 9.54 -3.29
N ALA A 99 6.51 10.25 -4.17
CA ALA A 99 5.48 11.24 -3.78
C ALA A 99 4.14 10.59 -3.38
N ASN A 100 3.86 9.39 -3.86
CA ASN A 100 2.57 8.72 -3.70
C ASN A 100 2.74 7.25 -3.35
N PHE A 101 1.83 6.73 -2.56
CA PHE A 101 1.83 5.31 -2.20
C PHE A 101 1.49 4.44 -3.41
N SER A 102 0.37 4.70 -4.09
CA SER A 102 -0.04 3.97 -5.30
C SER A 102 -1.17 4.66 -6.05
N ALA A 103 -1.07 4.70 -7.36
CA ALA A 103 -2.17 5.11 -8.25
C ALA A 103 -3.22 4.01 -8.49
N GLY A 104 -3.06 2.83 -7.88
CA GLY A 104 -3.97 1.69 -8.05
C GLY A 104 -3.53 0.72 -9.14
N ALA A 105 -4.49 -0.06 -9.66
CA ALA A 105 -4.24 -1.04 -10.72
C ALA A 105 -3.82 -0.40 -12.05
N ASN A 106 -3.17 -1.19 -12.91
CA ASN A 106 -2.82 -0.75 -14.25
C ASN A 106 -4.07 -0.73 -15.16
N VAL A 107 -4.77 0.41 -15.18
CA VAL A 107 -5.99 0.61 -15.96
C VAL A 107 -5.75 0.41 -17.48
N GLY A 108 -4.54 0.75 -17.97
CA GLY A 108 -4.18 0.54 -19.37
C GLY A 108 -4.22 -0.94 -19.79
N LEU A 109 -3.76 -1.83 -18.91
CA LEU A 109 -3.82 -3.27 -19.13
C LEU A 109 -5.27 -3.79 -19.11
N ILE A 110 -6.08 -3.32 -18.16
CA ILE A 110 -7.50 -3.65 -18.06
C ILE A 110 -8.23 -3.23 -19.35
N PHE A 111 -7.97 -2.01 -19.82
CA PHE A 111 -8.53 -1.51 -21.06
C PHE A 111 -8.12 -2.35 -22.28
N MET A 112 -6.85 -2.74 -22.36
CA MET A 112 -6.34 -3.57 -23.45
C MET A 112 -7.07 -4.92 -23.50
N PHE A 113 -7.16 -5.65 -22.40
CA PHE A 113 -7.88 -6.92 -22.32
C PHE A 113 -9.37 -6.75 -22.71
N ALA A 114 -10.02 -5.69 -22.24
CA ALA A 114 -11.41 -5.43 -22.58
C ALA A 114 -11.60 -5.10 -24.07
N ALA A 115 -10.70 -4.30 -24.68
CA ALA A 115 -10.75 -3.93 -26.08
C ALA A 115 -10.47 -5.12 -27.03
N GLU A 116 -9.60 -6.03 -26.61
CA GLU A 116 -9.26 -7.26 -27.35
C GLU A 116 -10.23 -8.40 -27.04
N GLN A 117 -11.23 -8.17 -26.18
CA GLN A 117 -12.22 -9.17 -25.73
C GLN A 117 -11.61 -10.38 -25.01
N GLU A 118 -10.43 -10.21 -24.41
CA GLU A 118 -9.72 -11.21 -23.60
C GLU A 118 -10.33 -11.26 -22.18
N TYR A 119 -11.60 -11.68 -22.11
CA TYR A 119 -12.36 -11.66 -20.85
C TYR A 119 -11.87 -12.68 -19.84
N ASP A 120 -11.32 -13.82 -20.28
CA ASP A 120 -10.74 -14.83 -19.42
C ASP A 120 -9.49 -14.31 -18.71
N GLU A 121 -8.63 -13.58 -19.43
CA GLU A 121 -7.46 -12.91 -18.87
C GLU A 121 -7.86 -11.81 -17.85
N LEU A 122 -8.92 -11.07 -18.19
CA LEU A 122 -9.46 -10.05 -17.29
C LEU A 122 -10.03 -10.67 -16.00
N ASP A 123 -10.82 -11.74 -16.10
CA ASP A 123 -11.34 -12.48 -14.94
C ASP A 123 -10.20 -13.04 -14.08
N MET A 124 -9.19 -13.63 -14.70
CA MET A 124 -8.01 -14.13 -14.00
C MET A 124 -7.27 -13.00 -13.26
N ALA A 125 -7.07 -11.85 -13.89
CA ALA A 125 -6.42 -10.69 -13.26
C ALA A 125 -7.21 -10.16 -12.06
N VAL A 126 -8.54 -10.08 -12.17
CA VAL A 126 -9.43 -9.68 -11.07
C VAL A 126 -9.36 -10.68 -9.92
N ARG A 127 -9.44 -11.98 -10.20
CA ARG A 127 -9.32 -13.04 -9.19
C ARG A 127 -7.96 -13.01 -8.50
N GLN A 128 -6.89 -12.80 -9.24
CA GLN A 128 -5.55 -12.68 -8.65
C GLN A 128 -5.49 -11.50 -7.70
N PHE A 129 -6.08 -10.35 -8.06
CA PHE A 129 -6.14 -9.19 -7.18
C PHE A 129 -6.94 -9.49 -5.90
N GLN A 130 -8.16 -10.04 -6.05
CA GLN A 130 -9.00 -10.43 -4.93
C GLN A 130 -8.32 -11.45 -4.01
N ASN A 131 -7.70 -12.48 -4.55
CA ASN A 131 -6.96 -13.47 -3.77
C ASN A 131 -5.81 -12.81 -3.00
N THR A 132 -5.14 -11.82 -3.59
CA THR A 132 -4.04 -11.10 -2.93
C THR A 132 -4.54 -10.24 -1.78
N THR A 133 -5.62 -9.49 -1.94
CA THR A 133 -6.21 -8.69 -0.85
C THR A 133 -6.75 -9.57 0.26
N MET A 134 -7.39 -10.71 -0.09
CA MET A 134 -7.83 -11.68 0.91
C MET A 134 -6.66 -12.38 1.61
N ARG A 135 -5.52 -12.56 0.93
CA ARG A 135 -4.30 -13.09 1.54
C ARG A 135 -3.72 -12.14 2.59
N LEU A 136 -3.81 -10.82 2.37
CA LEU A 136 -3.47 -9.84 3.40
C LEU A 136 -4.40 -9.96 4.61
N ARG A 137 -5.71 -9.99 4.36
CA ARG A 137 -6.73 -10.02 5.41
C ARG A 137 -6.67 -11.24 6.31
N TYR A 138 -6.27 -12.39 5.78
CA TYR A 138 -6.18 -13.65 6.51
C TYR A 138 -4.74 -14.12 6.74
N SER A 139 -3.80 -13.19 6.74
CA SER A 139 -2.44 -13.47 7.16
C SER A 139 -2.41 -13.93 8.62
N SER A 140 -1.56 -14.91 8.94
CA SER A 140 -1.33 -15.37 10.32
C SER A 140 -0.40 -14.45 11.12
N VAL A 141 0.22 -13.46 10.44
CA VAL A 141 1.02 -12.39 11.07
C VAL A 141 0.41 -11.03 10.78
N PRO A 142 0.57 -10.04 11.66
CA PRO A 142 0.06 -8.70 11.42
C PRO A 142 0.58 -8.08 10.12
N VAL A 143 -0.31 -7.50 9.34
CA VAL A 143 0.01 -6.71 8.14
C VAL A 143 -0.39 -5.26 8.35
N VAL A 144 0.58 -4.35 8.24
CA VAL A 144 0.39 -2.91 8.36
C VAL A 144 0.68 -2.25 7.01
N VAL A 145 -0.23 -1.40 6.54
CA VAL A 145 0.00 -0.57 5.35
C VAL A 145 0.32 0.86 5.77
N ALA A 146 1.39 1.43 5.23
CA ALA A 146 1.85 2.78 5.53
C ALA A 146 1.70 3.72 4.31
N PRO A 147 0.47 4.16 3.97
CA PRO A 147 0.21 5.01 2.82
C PRO A 147 0.58 6.46 3.07
N HIS A 148 0.93 7.17 1.98
CA HIS A 148 1.19 8.60 1.93
C HIS A 148 0.83 9.15 0.55
N GLY A 149 0.55 10.45 0.45
CA GLY A 149 0.15 11.05 -0.82
C GLY A 149 -1.06 10.32 -1.44
N MET A 150 -1.09 10.16 -2.75
CA MET A 150 -2.16 9.44 -3.43
C MET A 150 -2.11 7.94 -3.13
N THR A 151 -3.25 7.41 -2.69
CA THR A 151 -3.48 6.00 -2.36
C THR A 151 -4.83 5.60 -2.93
N LEU A 152 -4.85 5.36 -4.24
CA LEU A 152 -6.07 5.30 -5.03
C LEU A 152 -6.39 3.88 -5.49
N GLY A 153 -7.69 3.58 -5.67
CA GLY A 153 -8.16 2.33 -6.24
C GLY A 153 -7.58 1.11 -5.55
N GLY A 154 -6.87 0.27 -6.28
CA GLY A 154 -6.19 -0.91 -5.73
C GLY A 154 -5.25 -0.62 -4.57
N GLY A 155 -4.62 0.56 -4.50
CA GLY A 155 -3.84 1.01 -3.34
C GLY A 155 -4.70 1.23 -2.11
N CYS A 156 -5.90 1.80 -2.28
CA CYS A 156 -6.91 1.90 -1.23
C CYS A 156 -7.40 0.50 -0.81
N GLU A 157 -7.62 -0.41 -1.76
CA GLU A 157 -8.05 -1.78 -1.47
C GLU A 157 -7.02 -2.55 -0.63
N MET A 158 -5.71 -2.34 -0.84
CA MET A 158 -4.67 -2.87 0.05
C MET A 158 -4.83 -2.35 1.49
N CYS A 159 -5.08 -1.05 1.65
CA CYS A 159 -5.35 -0.46 2.98
C CYS A 159 -6.61 -1.03 3.63
N LEU A 160 -7.67 -1.27 2.86
CA LEU A 160 -8.92 -1.80 3.37
C LEU A 160 -8.80 -3.23 3.92
N HIS A 161 -7.84 -4.02 3.42
CA HIS A 161 -7.64 -5.42 3.79
C HIS A 161 -6.49 -5.66 4.79
N ALA A 162 -5.76 -4.62 5.19
CA ALA A 162 -4.73 -4.72 6.21
C ALA A 162 -5.33 -4.78 7.62
N ASP A 163 -4.57 -5.34 8.57
CA ASP A 163 -4.93 -5.33 10.00
C ASP A 163 -4.94 -3.91 10.55
N ALA A 164 -3.94 -3.11 10.17
CA ALA A 164 -3.85 -1.71 10.53
C ALA A 164 -3.29 -0.86 9.38
N VAL A 165 -3.61 0.43 9.42
CA VAL A 165 -3.11 1.42 8.47
C VAL A 165 -2.50 2.59 9.23
N GLN A 166 -1.21 2.81 9.02
CA GLN A 166 -0.49 3.97 9.54
C GLN A 166 -0.31 4.99 8.41
N ALA A 167 -1.34 5.79 8.16
CA ALA A 167 -1.32 6.79 7.12
C ALA A 167 -0.52 8.04 7.52
N ALA A 168 0.24 8.61 6.59
CA ALA A 168 0.77 9.96 6.75
C ALA A 168 -0.39 10.96 6.84
N ALA A 169 -0.20 12.05 7.58
CA ALA A 169 -1.26 13.06 7.77
C ALA A 169 -1.82 13.57 6.43
N GLU A 170 -0.95 13.78 5.46
CA GLU A 170 -1.28 14.16 4.10
C GLU A 170 -1.38 12.91 3.21
N SER A 171 -2.55 12.26 3.26
CA SER A 171 -2.88 11.07 2.48
C SER A 171 -4.23 11.25 1.80
N TYR A 172 -4.24 11.01 0.49
CA TYR A 172 -5.40 11.14 -0.40
C TYR A 172 -5.87 9.74 -0.78
N ILE A 173 -6.78 9.17 0.02
CA ILE A 173 -7.18 7.76 -0.06
C ILE A 173 -8.61 7.65 -0.58
N GLY A 174 -8.83 6.79 -1.58
CA GLY A 174 -10.18 6.58 -2.11
C GLY A 174 -10.29 5.47 -3.15
N LEU A 175 -11.51 4.97 -3.30
CA LEU A 175 -11.92 4.05 -4.36
C LEU A 175 -12.38 4.91 -5.55
N VAL A 176 -11.54 4.99 -6.59
CA VAL A 176 -11.74 5.95 -7.71
C VAL A 176 -12.12 5.28 -9.02
N GLU A 177 -12.39 4.00 -9.00
CA GLU A 177 -12.61 3.15 -10.17
C GLU A 177 -13.78 3.65 -11.04
N LEU A 178 -14.86 4.19 -10.43
CA LEU A 178 -15.98 4.74 -11.20
C LEU A 178 -15.59 5.96 -12.04
N GLY A 179 -14.55 6.68 -11.63
CA GLY A 179 -14.01 7.80 -12.42
C GLY A 179 -13.45 7.39 -13.78
N VAL A 180 -13.16 6.10 -13.98
CA VAL A 180 -12.66 5.53 -15.22
C VAL A 180 -13.59 4.43 -15.78
N GLY A 181 -14.85 4.37 -15.33
CA GLY A 181 -15.85 3.43 -15.83
C GLY A 181 -15.73 2.00 -15.30
N LEU A 182 -15.01 1.81 -14.18
CA LEU A 182 -14.84 0.52 -13.52
C LEU A 182 -15.51 0.53 -12.13
N ILE A 183 -15.58 -0.64 -11.49
CA ILE A 183 -15.95 -0.78 -10.08
C ILE A 183 -14.73 -1.25 -9.27
N PRO A 184 -14.69 -1.01 -7.94
CA PRO A 184 -13.62 -1.52 -7.09
C PRO A 184 -13.61 -3.06 -7.06
N GLY A 185 -12.82 -3.65 -7.96
CA GLY A 185 -12.82 -5.09 -8.24
C GLY A 185 -11.94 -5.93 -7.31
N GLY A 186 -10.97 -5.32 -6.61
CA GLY A 186 -10.05 -6.02 -5.70
C GLY A 186 -10.61 -6.26 -4.30
N GLY A 187 -11.93 -6.05 -4.10
CA GLY A 187 -12.64 -6.29 -2.84
C GLY A 187 -13.07 -5.02 -2.12
N GLY A 188 -12.83 -3.84 -2.69
CA GLY A 188 -13.19 -2.56 -2.08
C GLY A 188 -14.69 -2.42 -1.80
N THR A 189 -15.55 -2.80 -2.74
CA THR A 189 -17.02 -2.79 -2.54
C THR A 189 -17.44 -3.67 -1.37
N LYS A 190 -16.90 -4.90 -1.29
CA LYS A 190 -17.16 -5.83 -0.17
C LYS A 190 -16.73 -5.20 1.17
N GLU A 191 -15.52 -4.65 1.25
CA GLU A 191 -15.01 -4.04 2.48
C GLU A 191 -15.84 -2.84 2.94
N MET A 192 -16.33 -2.03 2.01
CA MET A 192 -17.19 -0.91 2.38
C MET A 192 -18.55 -1.38 2.95
N VAL A 193 -19.11 -2.46 2.41
CA VAL A 193 -20.33 -3.08 2.99
C VAL A 193 -20.07 -3.63 4.39
N VAL A 194 -18.96 -4.34 4.60
CA VAL A 194 -18.56 -4.84 5.93
C VAL A 194 -18.42 -3.67 6.92
N ARG A 195 -17.80 -2.56 6.50
CA ARG A 195 -17.62 -1.36 7.34
C ARG A 195 -18.93 -0.65 7.64
N ALA A 196 -19.89 -0.67 6.70
CA ALA A 196 -21.24 -0.17 6.97
C ALA A 196 -21.93 -1.00 8.04
N SER A 197 -21.85 -2.34 7.94
CA SER A 197 -22.41 -3.26 8.92
C SER A 197 -21.76 -3.14 10.30
N ASP A 198 -20.44 -3.01 10.36
CA ASP A 198 -19.69 -2.83 11.62
C ASP A 198 -20.05 -1.52 12.37
N ARG A 199 -20.49 -0.49 11.64
CA ARG A 199 -20.93 0.78 12.21
C ARG A 199 -22.37 0.75 12.73
N ASN A 200 -23.14 -0.24 12.32
CA ASN A 200 -24.53 -0.34 12.68
C ASN A 200 -24.66 -0.69 14.16
N ILE A 201 -25.19 0.24 14.94
CA ILE A 201 -25.54 -0.01 16.34
C ILE A 201 -26.86 -0.79 16.33
N LYS A 202 -26.96 -1.80 17.17
CA LYS A 202 -28.17 -2.61 17.36
C LYS A 202 -29.37 -1.67 17.50
N GLU A 203 -30.35 -1.77 16.58
CA GLU A 203 -31.55 -0.93 16.49
C GLU A 203 -31.42 0.36 15.65
N ASP A 204 -30.29 0.64 15.02
CA ASP A 204 -30.11 1.75 14.08
C ASP A 204 -30.58 1.37 12.65
N ILE A 205 -30.75 2.37 11.78
CA ILE A 205 -31.09 2.15 10.37
C ILE A 205 -29.82 1.88 9.56
N GLU A 206 -29.57 0.62 9.30
CA GLU A 206 -28.39 0.13 8.54
C GLU A 206 -28.23 0.80 7.16
N LEU A 207 -29.35 1.13 6.52
CA LEU A 207 -29.40 1.70 5.18
C LEU A 207 -28.67 3.03 5.06
N ASN A 208 -28.66 3.89 6.08
CA ASN A 208 -28.03 5.21 6.03
C ASN A 208 -26.51 5.11 5.83
N TYR A 209 -25.84 4.22 6.56
CA TYR A 209 -24.40 4.01 6.43
C TYR A 209 -24.06 3.39 5.09
N LEU A 210 -24.83 2.41 4.65
CA LEU A 210 -24.64 1.76 3.35
C LEU A 210 -24.81 2.76 2.20
N GLN A 211 -25.82 3.62 2.24
CA GLN A 211 -26.03 4.67 1.23
C GLN A 211 -24.87 5.65 1.17
N GLN A 212 -24.34 6.07 2.33
CA GLN A 212 -23.20 6.99 2.35
C GLN A 212 -21.95 6.37 1.72
N LEU A 213 -21.65 5.12 2.04
CA LEU A 213 -20.49 4.44 1.47
C LEU A 213 -20.68 4.13 -0.02
N PHE A 214 -21.91 3.83 -0.45
CA PHE A 214 -22.26 3.70 -1.87
C PHE A 214 -22.04 5.01 -2.63
N ILE A 215 -22.44 6.16 -2.06
CA ILE A 215 -22.21 7.48 -2.65
C ILE A 215 -20.71 7.78 -2.74
N ASN A 216 -19.94 7.47 -1.70
CA ASN A 216 -18.48 7.66 -1.73
C ASN A 216 -17.83 6.92 -2.89
N ILE A 217 -18.21 5.65 -3.12
CA ILE A 217 -17.73 4.87 -4.28
C ILE A 217 -18.27 5.49 -5.59
N GLY A 218 -19.57 5.76 -5.66
CA GLY A 218 -20.25 6.25 -6.86
C GLY A 218 -19.77 7.62 -7.35
N THR A 219 -19.25 8.43 -6.43
CA THR A 219 -18.67 9.75 -6.73
C THR A 219 -17.13 9.73 -6.80
N ALA A 220 -16.52 8.56 -6.72
CA ALA A 220 -15.07 8.41 -6.65
C ALA A 220 -14.43 9.32 -5.58
N LYS A 221 -15.06 9.40 -4.40
CA LYS A 221 -14.64 10.31 -3.32
C LYS A 221 -13.26 9.90 -2.79
N VAL A 222 -12.37 10.88 -2.75
CA VAL A 222 -11.01 10.77 -2.18
C VAL A 222 -10.93 11.63 -0.93
N SER A 223 -10.35 11.12 0.14
CA SER A 223 -10.05 11.92 1.33
C SER A 223 -8.96 12.94 1.03
N THR A 224 -8.97 14.07 1.72
CA THR A 224 -7.94 15.12 1.64
C THR A 224 -6.89 15.00 2.74
N SER A 225 -7.09 14.06 3.67
CA SER A 225 -6.18 13.77 4.79
C SER A 225 -6.44 12.39 5.37
N ALA A 226 -5.52 11.88 6.17
CA ALA A 226 -5.74 10.66 6.96
C ALA A 226 -6.94 10.81 7.91
N HIS A 227 -7.16 12.00 8.46
CA HIS A 227 -8.30 12.26 9.35
C HIS A 227 -9.64 12.11 8.60
N GLU A 228 -9.79 12.74 7.45
CA GLU A 228 -11.00 12.59 6.62
C GLU A 228 -11.20 11.13 6.16
N ALA A 229 -10.11 10.38 5.93
CA ALA A 229 -10.24 8.97 5.58
C ALA A 229 -10.89 8.12 6.69
N TYR A 230 -10.71 8.48 7.97
CA TYR A 230 -11.45 7.89 9.07
C TYR A 230 -12.94 8.29 9.06
N GLU A 231 -13.26 9.55 8.76
CA GLU A 231 -14.64 10.03 8.65
C GLU A 231 -15.38 9.33 7.51
N LEU A 232 -14.70 9.14 6.38
CA LEU A 232 -15.23 8.41 5.22
C LEU A 232 -15.30 6.88 5.41
N SER A 233 -14.88 6.36 6.56
CA SER A 233 -14.81 4.92 6.86
C SER A 233 -13.83 4.12 6.00
N ILE A 234 -12.92 4.80 5.30
CA ILE A 234 -11.84 4.18 4.56
C ILE A 234 -10.79 3.65 5.53
N LEU A 235 -10.49 4.39 6.59
CA LEU A 235 -9.62 3.92 7.67
C LEU A 235 -10.45 3.55 8.91
N ARG A 236 -9.95 2.59 9.70
CA ARG A 236 -10.51 2.21 11.00
C ARG A 236 -9.65 2.78 12.11
N LYS A 237 -10.28 3.22 13.19
CA LYS A 237 -9.56 3.50 14.45
C LYS A 237 -9.13 2.16 15.01
N GLY A 238 -7.83 2.00 15.24
CA GLY A 238 -7.24 0.83 15.87
C GLY A 238 -7.61 0.71 17.36
#